data_ebb7b91263aa558fcd06172315380bc2
#
_entry.id   ebb7b91263aa558fcd06172315380bc2
#
_cell.length_a   1.000
_cell.length_b   1.000
_cell.length_c   1.000
_cell.angle_alpha   90.00
_cell.angle_beta   90.00
_cell.angle_gamma   90.00
#
_symmetry.space_group_name_H-M   'P 1'
#
loop_
_entity.id
_entity.type
_entity.pdbx_description
1 polymer ?
#
loop_
_entity_poly.entity_id
_entity_poly.type
_entity_poly.pdbx_seq_one_letter_code
_entity_poly.pdbx_strand_id
1 'polypeptide(L)'
;MSDESILSRIESLVQEEHALQEREQHDAASEDALATDRERREQVSVELDRCWDLLRQRRARRAAGENPDDAEVRDEGTVEKYLQ
;
A
#
# COMPACT_ATOMS: atom_id res chain seq x y z
N MET A 1 -16.75 -1.92 -0.26
CA MET A 1 -15.35 -2.37 -0.38
C MET A 1 -15.27 -3.83 0.01
N SER A 2 -14.66 -4.66 -0.81
CA SER A 2 -14.52 -6.09 -0.57
C SER A 2 -13.05 -6.46 -0.39
N ASP A 3 -12.79 -7.64 0.17
CA ASP A 3 -11.42 -8.15 0.26
C ASP A 3 -10.80 -8.27 -1.14
N GLU A 4 -11.59 -8.72 -2.13
CA GLU A 4 -11.12 -8.83 -3.51
C GLU A 4 -10.70 -7.50 -4.10
N SER A 5 -11.45 -6.43 -3.86
CA SER A 5 -11.09 -5.10 -4.35
C SER A 5 -9.81 -4.56 -3.70
N ILE A 6 -9.62 -4.84 -2.42
CA ILE A 6 -8.40 -4.46 -1.70
C ILE A 6 -7.20 -5.25 -2.23
N LEU A 7 -7.36 -6.56 -2.44
CA LEU A 7 -6.30 -7.41 -3.01
C LEU A 7 -5.93 -6.99 -4.43
N SER A 8 -6.92 -6.62 -5.24
CA SER A 8 -6.67 -6.08 -6.59
C SER A 8 -5.88 -4.77 -6.53
N ARG A 9 -6.19 -3.91 -5.57
CA ARG A 9 -5.44 -2.66 -5.38
C ARG A 9 -4.01 -2.94 -4.97
N ILE A 10 -3.80 -3.90 -4.05
CA ILE A 10 -2.46 -4.33 -3.63
C ILE A 10 -1.67 -4.83 -4.84
N GLU A 11 -2.27 -5.68 -5.66
CA GLU A 11 -1.61 -6.20 -6.86
C GLU A 11 -1.16 -5.09 -7.80
N SER A 12 -2.03 -4.11 -8.06
CA SER A 12 -1.70 -2.96 -8.90
C SER A 12 -0.55 -2.14 -8.31
N LEU A 13 -0.56 -1.93 -7.01
CA LEU A 13 0.50 -1.18 -6.32
C LEU A 13 1.83 -1.92 -6.33
N VAL A 14 1.82 -3.24 -6.17
CA VAL A 14 3.03 -4.07 -6.26
C VAL A 14 3.63 -3.99 -7.65
N GLN A 15 2.80 -4.05 -8.69
CA GLN A 15 3.26 -3.92 -10.08
C GLN A 15 3.87 -2.55 -10.33
N GLU A 16 3.26 -1.49 -9.81
CA GLU A 16 3.80 -0.14 -9.93
C GLU A 16 5.14 -0.02 -9.20
N GLU A 17 5.25 -0.60 -8.01
CA GLU A 17 6.51 -0.63 -7.24
C GLU A 17 7.63 -1.29 -8.05
N HIS A 18 7.36 -2.44 -8.66
CA HIS A 18 8.34 -3.13 -9.51
C HIS A 18 8.75 -2.27 -10.71
N ALA A 19 7.79 -1.63 -11.36
CA ALA A 19 8.07 -0.76 -12.51
C ALA A 19 8.96 0.42 -12.10
N LEU A 20 8.71 1.02 -10.95
CA LEU A 20 9.51 2.13 -10.44
C LEU A 20 10.92 1.69 -10.07
N GLN A 21 11.08 0.50 -9.50
CA GLN A 21 12.39 -0.07 -9.18
C GLN A 21 13.21 -0.32 -10.45
N GLU A 22 12.59 -0.87 -11.51
CA GLU A 22 13.26 -1.09 -12.79
C GLU A 22 13.70 0.24 -13.42
N ARG A 23 12.87 1.26 -13.37
CA ARG A 23 13.23 2.58 -13.88
C ARG A 23 14.43 3.17 -13.13
N GLU A 24 14.47 3.00 -11.82
CA GLU A 24 15.60 3.44 -10.99
C GLU A 24 16.91 2.78 -11.41
N GLN A 25 16.87 1.50 -11.77
CA GLN A 25 18.05 0.74 -12.17
C GLN A 25 18.55 1.08 -13.58
N HIS A 26 17.65 1.42 -14.48
CA HIS A 26 17.96 1.59 -15.90
C HIS A 26 18.05 3.05 -16.34
N ASP A 27 17.45 3.96 -15.59
CA ASP A 27 17.34 5.35 -15.97
C ASP A 27 18.20 6.24 -15.08
N ALA A 28 19.46 6.34 -15.42
CA ALA A 28 20.40 7.25 -14.77
C ALA A 28 20.35 8.66 -15.34
N ALA A 29 19.37 8.95 -16.21
CA ALA A 29 19.44 10.11 -17.09
C ALA A 29 19.05 11.44 -16.45
N SER A 30 18.37 11.47 -15.30
CA SER A 30 17.89 12.71 -14.70
C SER A 30 17.68 12.57 -13.20
N GLU A 31 18.31 13.47 -12.44
CA GLU A 31 18.09 13.53 -10.98
C GLU A 31 16.65 13.88 -10.64
N ASP A 32 16.02 14.75 -11.43
CA ASP A 32 14.63 15.15 -11.23
C ASP A 32 13.67 13.99 -11.44
N ALA A 33 13.91 13.17 -12.47
CA ALA A 33 13.11 11.98 -12.73
C ALA A 33 13.27 10.96 -11.61
N LEU A 34 14.49 10.75 -11.14
CA LEU A 34 14.78 9.83 -10.02
C LEU A 34 14.12 10.31 -8.72
N ALA A 35 14.18 11.62 -8.45
CA ALA A 35 13.54 12.19 -7.26
C ALA A 35 12.02 11.98 -7.30
N THR A 36 11.39 12.21 -8.46
CA THR A 36 9.95 12.00 -8.66
C THR A 36 9.58 10.53 -8.48
N ASP A 37 10.37 9.62 -9.05
CA ASP A 37 10.14 8.18 -8.94
C ASP A 37 10.28 7.69 -7.50
N ARG A 38 11.25 8.21 -6.75
CA ARG A 38 11.44 7.87 -5.33
C ARG A 38 10.26 8.34 -4.50
N GLU A 39 9.78 9.56 -4.75
CA GLU A 39 8.61 10.10 -4.07
C GLU A 39 7.37 9.24 -4.35
N ARG A 40 7.15 8.87 -5.61
CA ARG A 40 6.04 8.00 -5.97
C ARG A 40 6.17 6.62 -5.32
N ARG A 41 7.37 6.06 -5.29
CA ARG A 41 7.64 4.77 -4.66
C ARG A 41 7.32 4.79 -3.16
N GLU A 42 7.64 5.88 -2.48
CA GLU A 42 7.29 6.06 -1.08
C GLU A 42 5.77 6.12 -0.88
N GLN A 43 5.05 6.85 -1.74
CA GLN A 43 3.59 6.91 -1.71
C GLN A 43 2.97 5.53 -1.93
N VAL A 44 3.49 4.77 -2.88
CA VAL A 44 3.03 3.39 -3.15
C VAL A 44 3.24 2.50 -1.93
N SER A 45 4.39 2.61 -1.27
CA SER A 45 4.69 1.86 -0.04
C SER A 45 3.68 2.17 1.06
N VAL A 46 3.37 3.44 1.27
CA VAL A 46 2.38 3.88 2.27
C VAL A 46 0.99 3.33 1.93
N GLU A 47 0.58 3.41 0.66
CA GLU A 47 -0.72 2.88 0.23
C GLU A 47 -0.80 1.36 0.42
N LEU A 48 0.29 0.63 0.14
CA LEU A 48 0.36 -0.81 0.37
C LEU A 48 0.17 -1.15 1.84
N ASP A 49 0.85 -0.44 2.73
CA ASP A 49 0.73 -0.64 4.16
C ASP A 49 -0.71 -0.41 4.64
N ARG A 50 -1.37 0.62 4.12
CA ARG A 50 -2.77 0.92 4.42
C ARG A 50 -3.72 -0.17 3.91
N CYS A 51 -3.47 -0.70 2.72
CA CYS A 51 -4.27 -1.81 2.16
C CYS A 51 -4.15 -3.07 3.02
N TRP A 52 -2.93 -3.43 3.42
CA TRP A 52 -2.71 -4.59 4.29
C TRP A 52 -3.33 -4.41 5.67
N ASP A 53 -3.23 -3.20 6.23
CA ASP A 53 -3.87 -2.87 7.51
C ASP A 53 -5.39 -3.02 7.42
N LEU A 54 -5.98 -2.52 6.33
CA LEU A 54 -7.42 -2.61 6.11
C LEU A 54 -7.88 -4.07 6.02
N LEU A 55 -7.14 -4.92 5.30
CA LEU A 55 -7.44 -6.36 5.25
C LEU A 55 -7.37 -7.00 6.64
N ARG A 56 -6.38 -6.63 7.43
CA ARG A 56 -6.23 -7.13 8.80
C ARG A 56 -7.39 -6.73 9.68
N GLN A 57 -7.84 -5.47 9.59
CA GLN A 57 -9.02 -4.99 10.29
C GLN A 57 -10.26 -5.79 9.91
N ARG A 58 -10.46 -6.03 8.60
CA ARG A 58 -11.61 -6.79 8.11
C ARG A 58 -11.62 -8.21 8.65
N ARG A 59 -10.47 -8.87 8.69
CA ARG A 59 -10.33 -10.21 9.26
C ARG A 59 -10.66 -10.22 10.75
N ALA A 60 -10.14 -9.24 11.49
CA ALA A 60 -10.38 -9.13 12.93
C ALA A 60 -11.87 -8.93 13.23
N ARG A 61 -12.55 -8.12 12.43
CA ARG A 61 -13.99 -7.89 12.59
C ARG A 61 -14.79 -9.16 12.32
N ARG A 62 -14.47 -9.88 11.25
CA ARG A 62 -15.13 -11.17 10.97
C ARG A 62 -14.93 -12.16 12.10
N ALA A 63 -13.72 -12.26 12.64
CA ALA A 63 -13.42 -13.16 13.75
C ALA A 63 -14.20 -12.79 15.03
N ALA A 64 -14.48 -11.51 15.22
CA ALA A 64 -15.26 -11.01 16.35
C ALA A 64 -16.77 -11.04 16.12
N GLY A 65 -17.23 -11.49 14.96
CA GLY A 65 -18.65 -11.46 14.58
C GLY A 65 -19.16 -10.09 14.20
N GLU A 66 -18.27 -9.16 13.91
CA GLU A 66 -18.60 -7.79 13.51
C GLU A 66 -18.60 -7.64 11.98
N ASN A 67 -19.17 -6.55 11.50
CA ASN A 67 -19.22 -6.27 10.06
C ASN A 67 -17.84 -5.82 9.56
N PRO A 68 -17.20 -6.57 8.63
CA PRO A 68 -15.91 -6.16 8.07
C PRO A 68 -15.96 -4.83 7.32
N ASP A 69 -17.14 -4.43 6.81
CA ASP A 69 -17.30 -3.16 6.10
C ASP A 69 -17.19 -1.93 7.01
N ASP A 70 -17.18 -2.11 8.32
CA ASP A 70 -16.91 -1.04 9.28
C ASP A 70 -15.42 -0.73 9.44
N ALA A 71 -14.54 -1.53 8.83
CA ALA A 71 -13.11 -1.24 8.83
C ALA A 71 -12.81 0.04 8.04
N GLU A 72 -11.89 0.86 8.57
CA GLU A 72 -11.54 2.16 7.99
C GLU A 72 -10.05 2.26 7.72
N VAL A 73 -9.70 3.00 6.68
CA VAL A 73 -8.30 3.32 6.39
C VAL A 73 -7.74 4.17 7.53
N ARG A 74 -6.62 3.72 8.09
CA ARG A 74 -5.92 4.45 9.16
C ARG A 74 -4.83 5.33 8.58
N ASP A 75 -4.41 6.34 9.37
CA ASP A 75 -3.31 7.18 8.97
C ASP A 75 -1.97 6.41 8.97
N GLU A 76 -0.99 6.98 8.27
CA GLU A 76 0.33 6.38 8.10
C GLU A 76 1.02 6.06 9.43
N GLY A 77 0.99 6.98 10.38
CA GLY A 77 1.62 6.80 11.68
C GLY A 77 1.06 5.63 12.46
N THR A 78 -0.27 5.42 12.41
CA THR A 78 -0.93 4.30 13.06
C THR A 78 -0.54 2.98 12.42
N VAL A 79 -0.51 2.92 11.10
CA VAL A 79 -0.17 1.71 10.34
C VAL A 79 1.29 1.31 10.59
N GLU A 80 2.22 2.25 10.54
CA GLU A 80 3.64 2.00 10.79
C GLU A 80 3.88 1.45 12.19
N LYS A 81 3.14 1.94 13.17
CA LYS A 81 3.24 1.47 14.55
C LYS A 81 2.89 -0.01 14.68
N TYR A 82 1.96 -0.51 13.88
CA TYR A 82 1.59 -1.94 13.87
C TYR A 82 2.59 -2.81 13.14
N LEU A 83 3.33 -2.25 12.18
CA LEU A 83 4.27 -2.99 11.34
C LEU A 83 5.67 -3.06 11.94
N GLN A 84 5.92 -2.30 12.97
CA GLN A 84 7.22 -2.31 13.68
C GLN A 84 7.28 -3.42 14.74
#